data_8bd93541ff64bfabebf5f49c0f321341
#
_entry.id   8bd93541ff64bfabebf5f49c0f321341
#
_cell.length_a   1.000
_cell.length_b   1.000
_cell.length_c   1.000
_cell.angle_alpha   90.00
_cell.angle_beta   90.00
_cell.angle_gamma   90.00
#
_symmetry.space_group_name_H-M   'P 1'
#
loop_
_entity.id
_entity.type
_entity.pdbx_description
1 polymer ?
#
loop_
_entity_poly.entity_id
_entity_poly.type
_entity_poly.pdbx_seq_one_letter_code
_entity_poly.pdbx_strand_id
1 'polypeptide(L)'
;MRGAASDIAGEWAARLSATTEPARSREEVVAVLEQWVHRLLADVAGPREEPAVGERAGAALVELGFTDPAAIAESVPALLRLSECADMDPCRLAALVGDVGHGFARAAIAARQPAPEGFEAAFRHASVAIAIGDTEGRIIDANPAFEKVTGQTVAASRGRSGFDFAPAEQARIQQRVHEELARSGTGTVRIEGRIRRPDGAEGWVAWTVTRCLSASGEHTYLLGFGEDVTEYHNTTESLQWQAHHDPLTSLANRRHLIARCQALIDAADPGDIAAVCAMDVDDFKTINDTHGHAIGDRLLVAIAARLCTCLDPGTDLLARYGGDEFIALLAPPTDEQRARAIVETLHSAMAQTFDLDDHTSLETSLSIGIFIAPVAGYRVTELLTAADRCLYAAKALGKNRWVLHTPASMGPNDGSIDRTPR
;
A
#
# COMPACT_ATOMS: atom_id res chain seq x y z
N MET A 1 -10.14 -14.94 -21.38
CA MET A 1 -9.39 -15.90 -20.56
C MET A 1 -8.55 -16.90 -21.38
N ARG A 2 -9.07 -17.57 -22.43
CA ARG A 2 -8.23 -18.54 -23.19
C ARG A 2 -7.00 -17.92 -23.87
N GLY A 3 -7.10 -16.72 -24.47
CA GLY A 3 -5.96 -16.05 -25.10
C GLY A 3 -4.84 -15.67 -24.12
N ALA A 4 -5.21 -15.15 -22.95
CA ALA A 4 -4.25 -14.73 -21.94
C ALA A 4 -3.46 -15.90 -21.34
N ALA A 5 -4.07 -17.07 -21.15
CA ALA A 5 -3.38 -18.26 -20.65
C ALA A 5 -2.34 -18.77 -21.66
N SER A 6 -2.65 -18.75 -22.94
CA SER A 6 -1.73 -19.14 -24.02
C SER A 6 -0.56 -18.16 -24.15
N ASP A 7 -0.79 -16.85 -23.98
CA ASP A 7 0.25 -15.83 -24.01
C ASP A 7 1.21 -15.98 -22.82
N ILE A 8 0.69 -16.22 -21.60
CA ILE A 8 1.51 -16.46 -20.40
C ILE A 8 2.35 -17.74 -20.56
N ALA A 9 1.74 -18.82 -21.06
CA ALA A 9 2.44 -20.09 -21.29
C ALA A 9 3.55 -19.97 -22.35
N GLY A 10 3.29 -19.19 -23.40
CA GLY A 10 4.27 -18.90 -24.46
C GLY A 10 5.46 -18.11 -23.95
N GLU A 11 5.23 -17.09 -23.12
CA GLU A 11 6.28 -16.31 -22.49
C GLU A 11 7.07 -17.17 -21.49
N TRP A 12 6.38 -17.94 -20.65
CA TRP A 12 7.00 -18.83 -19.70
C TRP A 12 7.94 -19.84 -20.38
N ALA A 13 7.46 -20.50 -21.44
CA ALA A 13 8.26 -21.41 -22.25
C ALA A 13 9.49 -20.74 -22.88
N ALA A 14 9.34 -19.49 -23.37
CA ALA A 14 10.44 -18.76 -23.97
C ALA A 14 11.54 -18.43 -22.94
N ARG A 15 11.16 -18.01 -21.73
CA ARG A 15 12.07 -17.72 -20.62
C ARG A 15 12.81 -18.98 -20.16
N LEU A 16 12.09 -20.08 -19.96
CA LEU A 16 12.65 -21.37 -19.55
C LEU A 16 13.64 -21.89 -20.60
N SER A 17 13.33 -21.76 -21.89
CA SER A 17 14.22 -22.21 -22.98
C SER A 17 15.50 -21.37 -23.11
N ALA A 18 15.54 -20.18 -22.48
CA ALA A 18 16.76 -19.38 -22.39
C ALA A 18 17.77 -19.92 -21.37
N THR A 19 17.32 -20.74 -20.41
CA THR A 19 18.16 -21.33 -19.35
C THR A 19 18.67 -22.71 -19.70
N THR A 20 17.85 -23.53 -20.36
CA THR A 20 18.18 -24.93 -20.68
C THR A 20 17.38 -25.36 -21.91
N GLU A 21 18.01 -26.08 -22.83
CA GLU A 21 17.30 -26.74 -23.94
C GLU A 21 16.39 -27.85 -23.37
N PRO A 22 15.08 -27.78 -23.55
CA PRO A 22 14.18 -28.78 -23.07
C PRO A 22 14.35 -30.10 -23.84
N ALA A 23 14.11 -31.22 -23.17
CA ALA A 23 14.12 -32.56 -23.82
C ALA A 23 12.92 -32.75 -24.78
N ARG A 24 11.96 -31.81 -24.80
CA ARG A 24 10.72 -31.83 -25.59
C ARG A 24 10.68 -30.65 -26.57
N SER A 25 9.86 -30.78 -27.60
CA SER A 25 9.64 -29.66 -28.54
C SER A 25 9.02 -28.46 -27.84
N ARG A 26 9.30 -27.26 -28.37
CA ARG A 26 8.72 -26.02 -27.82
C ARG A 26 7.19 -26.06 -27.76
N GLU A 27 6.54 -26.66 -28.75
CA GLU A 27 5.08 -26.78 -28.82
C GLU A 27 4.55 -27.66 -27.68
N GLU A 28 5.21 -28.76 -27.37
CA GLU A 28 4.86 -29.65 -26.25
C GLU A 28 5.04 -28.97 -24.90
N VAL A 29 6.13 -28.21 -24.75
CA VAL A 29 6.38 -27.42 -23.53
C VAL A 29 5.28 -26.38 -23.31
N VAL A 30 4.97 -25.60 -24.33
CA VAL A 30 3.89 -24.59 -24.27
C VAL A 30 2.56 -25.23 -23.93
N ALA A 31 2.20 -26.35 -24.56
CA ALA A 31 0.93 -27.03 -24.31
C ALA A 31 0.79 -27.52 -22.85
N VAL A 32 1.88 -28.02 -22.25
CA VAL A 32 1.90 -28.44 -20.84
C VAL A 32 1.82 -27.22 -19.92
N LEU A 33 2.57 -26.17 -20.19
CA LEU A 33 2.53 -24.95 -19.37
C LEU A 33 1.18 -24.26 -19.45
N GLU A 34 0.51 -24.27 -20.61
CA GLU A 34 -0.85 -23.70 -20.77
C GLU A 34 -1.87 -24.45 -19.89
N GLN A 35 -1.76 -25.78 -19.79
CA GLN A 35 -2.59 -26.55 -18.87
C GLN A 35 -2.33 -26.17 -17.40
N TRP A 36 -1.07 -25.93 -17.02
CA TRP A 36 -0.73 -25.48 -15.69
C TRP A 36 -1.20 -24.08 -15.40
N VAL A 37 -1.06 -23.13 -16.34
CA VAL A 37 -1.62 -21.77 -16.20
C VAL A 37 -3.12 -21.82 -15.93
N HIS A 38 -3.87 -22.63 -16.66
CA HIS A 38 -5.30 -22.82 -16.41
C HIS A 38 -5.61 -23.35 -15.01
N ARG A 39 -4.86 -24.35 -14.54
CA ARG A 39 -5.03 -24.92 -13.19
C ARG A 39 -4.68 -23.92 -12.09
N LEU A 40 -3.59 -23.20 -12.27
CA LEU A 40 -3.15 -22.16 -11.33
C LEU A 40 -4.17 -21.02 -11.25
N LEU A 41 -4.72 -20.59 -12.38
CA LEU A 41 -5.79 -19.59 -12.41
C LEU A 41 -7.08 -20.08 -11.74
N ALA A 42 -7.44 -21.37 -11.90
CA ALA A 42 -8.60 -21.95 -11.24
C ALA A 42 -8.41 -22.05 -9.71
N ASP A 43 -7.22 -22.45 -9.26
CA ASP A 43 -6.88 -22.54 -7.83
C ASP A 43 -6.92 -21.17 -7.15
N VAL A 44 -6.47 -20.13 -7.86
CA VAL A 44 -6.46 -18.77 -7.35
C VAL A 44 -7.86 -18.13 -7.29
N ALA A 45 -8.73 -18.45 -8.25
CA ALA A 45 -10.08 -17.92 -8.32
C ALA A 45 -11.08 -18.60 -7.37
N GLY A 46 -10.74 -19.82 -6.84
CA GLY A 46 -11.60 -20.63 -5.99
C GLY A 46 -11.21 -20.62 -4.50
N PRO A 47 -12.03 -21.21 -3.63
CA PRO A 47 -11.57 -21.57 -2.29
C PRO A 47 -10.39 -22.54 -2.41
N ARG A 48 -9.38 -22.37 -1.57
CA ARG A 48 -8.17 -23.20 -1.58
C ARG A 48 -8.52 -24.64 -1.21
N GLU A 49 -8.78 -25.47 -2.20
CA GLU A 49 -9.16 -26.89 -1.98
C GLU A 49 -7.96 -27.80 -1.79
N GLU A 50 -6.77 -27.45 -2.34
CA GLU A 50 -5.53 -28.23 -2.18
C GLU A 50 -4.28 -27.35 -2.24
N PRO A 51 -3.35 -27.46 -1.24
CA PRO A 51 -2.05 -26.78 -1.31
C PRO A 51 -1.13 -27.28 -2.44
N ALA A 52 -1.53 -28.32 -3.14
CA ALA A 52 -0.67 -29.09 -4.03
C ALA A 52 -0.60 -28.61 -5.49
N VAL A 53 -1.39 -27.59 -5.92
CA VAL A 53 -1.42 -27.20 -7.35
C VAL A 53 -0.12 -26.51 -7.75
N GLY A 54 0.37 -25.56 -6.96
CA GLY A 54 1.65 -24.89 -7.18
C GLY A 54 2.82 -25.87 -7.13
N GLU A 55 2.86 -26.73 -6.12
CA GLU A 55 3.91 -27.78 -6.00
C GLU A 55 3.92 -28.72 -7.20
N ARG A 56 2.76 -29.15 -7.69
CA ARG A 56 2.67 -30.01 -8.88
C ARG A 56 3.11 -29.27 -10.15
N ALA A 57 2.81 -27.98 -10.26
CA ALA A 57 3.29 -27.16 -11.36
C ALA A 57 4.82 -27.06 -11.37
N GLY A 58 5.43 -26.85 -10.19
CA GLY A 58 6.89 -26.84 -10.04
C GLY A 58 7.53 -28.20 -10.39
N ALA A 59 6.93 -29.32 -9.97
CA ALA A 59 7.40 -30.65 -10.33
C ALA A 59 7.31 -30.90 -11.84
N ALA A 60 6.27 -30.43 -12.49
CA ALA A 60 6.09 -30.56 -13.95
C ALA A 60 7.20 -29.87 -14.76
N LEU A 61 7.81 -28.80 -14.25
CA LEU A 61 8.98 -28.18 -14.89
C LEU A 61 10.16 -29.16 -14.97
N VAL A 62 10.37 -29.94 -13.92
CA VAL A 62 11.43 -30.95 -13.88
C VAL A 62 11.11 -32.11 -14.84
N GLU A 63 9.86 -32.53 -14.95
CA GLU A 63 9.39 -33.55 -15.90
C GLU A 63 9.54 -33.05 -17.36
N LEU A 64 9.47 -31.77 -17.61
CA LEU A 64 9.73 -31.14 -18.91
C LEU A 64 11.22 -31.05 -19.23
N GLY A 65 12.10 -31.39 -18.30
CA GLY A 65 13.56 -31.37 -18.46
C GLY A 65 14.24 -30.12 -17.94
N PHE A 66 13.49 -29.17 -17.37
CA PHE A 66 14.07 -27.97 -16.76
C PHE A 66 14.55 -28.31 -15.35
N THR A 67 15.80 -28.72 -15.23
CA THR A 67 16.39 -29.12 -13.93
C THR A 67 17.35 -28.06 -13.37
N ASP A 68 17.60 -26.99 -14.11
CA ASP A 68 18.41 -25.86 -13.65
C ASP A 68 17.57 -24.99 -12.69
N PRO A 69 18.10 -24.63 -11.52
CA PRO A 69 17.42 -23.73 -10.60
C PRO A 69 17.06 -22.35 -11.19
N ALA A 70 17.82 -21.89 -12.20
CA ALA A 70 17.48 -20.68 -12.93
C ALA A 70 16.07 -20.76 -13.55
N ALA A 71 15.56 -21.96 -13.84
CA ALA A 71 14.20 -22.16 -14.33
C ALA A 71 13.12 -21.62 -13.36
N ILE A 72 13.37 -21.65 -12.05
CA ILE A 72 12.45 -21.05 -11.07
C ILE A 72 12.47 -19.54 -11.16
N ALA A 73 13.65 -18.92 -11.21
CA ALA A 73 13.77 -17.47 -11.35
C ALA A 73 13.11 -16.97 -12.63
N GLU A 74 13.26 -17.70 -13.73
CA GLU A 74 12.62 -17.39 -15.02
C GLU A 74 11.10 -17.70 -15.04
N SER A 75 10.62 -18.52 -14.11
CA SER A 75 9.19 -18.78 -13.96
C SER A 75 8.46 -17.64 -13.23
N VAL A 76 9.13 -16.94 -12.32
CA VAL A 76 8.51 -15.90 -11.48
C VAL A 76 7.81 -14.82 -12.29
N PRO A 77 8.41 -14.19 -13.33
CA PRO A 77 7.74 -13.16 -14.11
C PRO A 77 6.46 -13.64 -14.80
N ALA A 78 6.46 -14.88 -15.31
CA ALA A 78 5.29 -15.46 -15.94
C ALA A 78 4.17 -15.76 -14.92
N LEU A 79 4.53 -16.24 -13.74
CA LEU A 79 3.60 -16.48 -12.64
C LEU A 79 3.00 -15.18 -12.09
N LEU A 80 3.78 -14.10 -12.02
CA LEU A 80 3.29 -12.78 -11.61
C LEU A 80 2.20 -12.25 -12.55
N ARG A 81 2.27 -12.57 -13.84
CA ARG A 81 1.24 -12.18 -14.81
C ARG A 81 -0.13 -12.86 -14.58
N LEU A 82 -0.20 -13.91 -13.76
CA LEU A 82 -1.50 -14.50 -13.36
C LEU A 82 -2.37 -13.46 -12.64
N SER A 83 -1.79 -12.47 -11.94
CA SER A 83 -2.53 -11.38 -11.33
C SER A 83 -3.20 -10.44 -12.33
N GLU A 84 -2.72 -10.38 -13.57
CA GLU A 84 -3.35 -9.59 -14.64
C GLU A 84 -4.64 -10.24 -15.17
N CYS A 85 -4.80 -11.56 -14.94
CA CYS A 85 -5.91 -12.36 -15.45
C CYS A 85 -7.00 -12.63 -14.43
N ALA A 86 -6.72 -12.44 -13.15
CA ALA A 86 -7.64 -12.65 -12.03
C ALA A 86 -7.42 -11.55 -10.99
N ASP A 87 -8.52 -11.10 -10.36
CA ASP A 87 -8.45 -10.17 -9.23
C ASP A 87 -7.88 -10.94 -8.02
N MET A 88 -6.55 -10.89 -7.89
CA MET A 88 -5.78 -11.77 -7.03
C MET A 88 -5.21 -10.99 -5.86
N ASP A 89 -5.44 -11.50 -4.65
CA ASP A 89 -4.72 -11.04 -3.47
C ASP A 89 -3.20 -11.28 -3.65
N PRO A 90 -2.35 -10.24 -3.55
CA PRO A 90 -0.90 -10.37 -3.66
C PRO A 90 -0.29 -11.43 -2.75
N CYS A 91 -0.85 -11.66 -1.56
CA CYS A 91 -0.41 -12.73 -0.65
C CYS A 91 -0.65 -14.12 -1.24
N ARG A 92 -1.76 -14.32 -1.96
CA ARG A 92 -2.03 -15.59 -2.66
C ARG A 92 -1.06 -15.83 -3.80
N LEU A 93 -0.76 -14.80 -4.57
CA LEU A 93 0.19 -14.90 -5.67
C LEU A 93 1.59 -15.29 -5.19
N ALA A 94 2.04 -14.62 -4.13
CA ALA A 94 3.35 -14.91 -3.54
C ALA A 94 3.41 -16.32 -2.94
N ALA A 95 2.35 -16.80 -2.28
CA ALA A 95 2.26 -18.17 -1.81
C ALA A 95 2.34 -19.17 -2.98
N LEU A 96 1.65 -18.89 -4.08
CA LEU A 96 1.68 -19.72 -5.28
C LEU A 96 3.09 -19.84 -5.89
N VAL A 97 3.80 -18.70 -5.99
CA VAL A 97 5.20 -18.68 -6.46
C VAL A 97 6.09 -19.52 -5.54
N GLY A 98 5.90 -19.40 -4.23
CA GLY A 98 6.59 -20.23 -3.24
C GLY A 98 6.31 -21.72 -3.40
N ASP A 99 5.05 -22.09 -3.60
CA ASP A 99 4.64 -23.49 -3.81
C ASP A 99 5.25 -24.08 -5.10
N VAL A 100 5.28 -23.31 -6.20
CA VAL A 100 5.94 -23.73 -7.45
C VAL A 100 7.45 -23.94 -7.22
N GLY A 101 8.12 -23.03 -6.52
CA GLY A 101 9.52 -23.17 -6.15
C GLY A 101 9.80 -24.40 -5.29
N HIS A 102 8.94 -24.68 -4.32
CA HIS A 102 9.04 -25.83 -3.45
C HIS A 102 8.86 -27.16 -4.23
N GLY A 103 7.83 -27.25 -5.06
CA GLY A 103 7.57 -28.43 -5.88
C GLY A 103 8.69 -28.73 -6.86
N PHE A 104 9.25 -27.69 -7.49
CA PHE A 104 10.43 -27.81 -8.33
C PHE A 104 11.64 -28.33 -7.55
N ALA A 105 11.95 -27.72 -6.41
CA ALA A 105 13.10 -28.12 -5.60
C ALA A 105 13.00 -29.58 -5.18
N ARG A 106 11.81 -30.02 -4.72
CA ARG A 106 11.56 -31.44 -4.39
C ARG A 106 11.74 -32.39 -5.57
N ALA A 107 11.18 -32.03 -6.73
CA ALA A 107 11.26 -32.86 -7.93
C ALA A 107 12.70 -32.91 -8.49
N ALA A 108 13.40 -31.77 -8.49
CA ALA A 108 14.78 -31.68 -8.92
C ALA A 108 15.75 -32.49 -8.03
N ILE A 109 15.49 -32.49 -6.72
CA ILE A 109 16.23 -33.37 -5.76
C ILE A 109 15.93 -34.83 -6.03
N ALA A 110 14.69 -35.19 -6.32
CA ALA A 110 14.28 -36.56 -6.59
C ALA A 110 14.77 -37.09 -7.97
N ALA A 111 14.84 -36.23 -8.97
CA ALA A 111 15.26 -36.57 -10.33
C ALA A 111 16.79 -36.72 -10.49
N ARG A 112 17.57 -36.16 -9.57
CA ARG A 112 19.03 -36.28 -9.54
C ARG A 112 19.44 -37.25 -8.40
N GLN A 113 20.16 -38.31 -8.71
CA GLN A 113 21.21 -38.75 -7.79
C GLN A 113 22.20 -37.59 -7.68
N PRO A 114 22.31 -36.92 -6.54
CA PRO A 114 23.00 -35.64 -6.49
C PRO A 114 24.49 -35.82 -6.67
N ALA A 115 25.05 -35.24 -7.71
CA ALA A 115 26.42 -34.77 -7.58
C ALA A 115 26.37 -33.61 -6.56
N PRO A 116 27.12 -33.65 -5.45
CA PRO A 116 27.13 -32.60 -4.43
C PRO A 116 27.37 -31.21 -4.99
N GLU A 117 28.12 -31.12 -6.09
CA GLU A 117 28.48 -29.89 -6.80
C GLU A 117 27.29 -29.15 -7.44
N GLY A 118 26.26 -29.85 -7.89
CA GLY A 118 25.09 -29.23 -8.52
C GLY A 118 24.18 -28.49 -7.55
N PHE A 119 23.99 -29.03 -6.34
CA PHE A 119 23.20 -28.35 -5.30
C PHE A 119 23.94 -27.10 -4.80
N GLU A 120 25.24 -27.20 -4.57
CA GLU A 120 26.04 -26.06 -4.09
C GLU A 120 26.04 -24.92 -5.11
N ALA A 121 26.16 -25.22 -6.39
CA ALA A 121 26.08 -24.23 -7.46
C ALA A 121 24.68 -23.57 -7.50
N ALA A 122 23.61 -24.37 -7.42
CA ALA A 122 22.25 -23.88 -7.37
C ALA A 122 21.98 -22.96 -6.18
N PHE A 123 22.41 -23.36 -5.00
CA PHE A 123 22.29 -22.59 -3.76
C PHE A 123 23.05 -21.25 -3.87
N ARG A 124 24.30 -21.29 -4.36
CA ARG A 124 25.13 -20.08 -4.47
C ARG A 124 24.66 -19.09 -5.53
N HIS A 125 24.11 -19.57 -6.65
CA HIS A 125 23.71 -18.74 -7.78
C HIS A 125 22.23 -18.39 -7.82
N ALA A 126 21.42 -18.89 -6.87
CA ALA A 126 20.02 -18.50 -6.77
C ALA A 126 19.90 -16.99 -6.53
N SER A 127 19.01 -16.34 -7.30
CA SER A 127 18.69 -14.91 -7.13
C SER A 127 17.83 -14.63 -5.90
N VAL A 128 17.15 -15.66 -5.38
CA VAL A 128 16.34 -15.61 -4.15
C VAL A 128 17.23 -15.88 -2.96
N ALA A 129 17.05 -15.13 -1.87
CA ALA A 129 17.73 -15.40 -0.61
C ALA A 129 17.31 -16.79 -0.08
N ILE A 130 18.27 -17.64 0.20
CA ILE A 130 18.03 -18.97 0.79
C ILE A 130 18.82 -19.02 2.10
N ALA A 131 18.12 -19.38 3.18
CA ALA A 131 18.74 -19.61 4.48
C ALA A 131 18.35 -21.00 5.00
N ILE A 132 19.33 -21.69 5.56
CA ILE A 132 19.14 -22.99 6.21
C ILE A 132 19.32 -22.76 7.70
N GLY A 133 18.34 -23.15 8.49
CA GLY A 133 18.35 -23.03 9.95
C GLY A 133 18.18 -24.36 10.66
N ASP A 134 18.57 -24.40 11.93
CA ASP A 134 18.24 -25.50 12.83
C ASP A 134 16.77 -25.42 13.28
N THR A 135 16.36 -26.36 14.12
CA THR A 135 15.00 -26.43 14.65
C THR A 135 14.63 -25.25 15.56
N GLU A 136 15.64 -24.50 16.03
CA GLU A 136 15.47 -23.31 16.86
C GLU A 136 15.48 -22.01 16.02
N GLY A 137 15.60 -22.13 14.69
CA GLY A 137 15.65 -20.98 13.78
C GLY A 137 16.99 -20.28 13.71
N ARG A 138 18.08 -20.90 14.20
CA ARG A 138 19.45 -20.37 14.09
C ARG A 138 20.00 -20.68 12.70
N ILE A 139 20.54 -19.70 12.05
CA ILE A 139 21.07 -19.82 10.67
C ILE A 139 22.33 -20.72 10.72
N ILE A 140 22.26 -21.82 10.01
CA ILE A 140 23.38 -22.72 9.78
C ILE A 140 24.17 -22.26 8.57
N ASP A 141 23.47 -21.93 7.47
CA ASP A 141 24.08 -21.44 6.23
C ASP A 141 23.08 -20.58 5.45
N ALA A 142 23.60 -19.75 4.54
CA ALA A 142 22.79 -18.96 3.63
C ALA A 142 23.53 -18.70 2.32
N ASN A 143 22.81 -18.41 1.24
CA ASN A 143 23.39 -18.12 -0.05
C ASN A 143 23.78 -16.62 -0.19
N PRO A 144 24.56 -16.22 -1.25
CA PRO A 144 24.94 -14.84 -1.45
C PRO A 144 23.76 -13.88 -1.65
N ALA A 145 22.60 -14.35 -2.13
CA ALA A 145 21.41 -13.51 -2.25
C ALA A 145 20.85 -13.10 -0.88
N PHE A 146 21.04 -13.91 0.16
CA PHE A 146 20.71 -13.56 1.54
C PHE A 146 21.42 -12.27 1.97
N GLU A 147 22.71 -12.10 1.62
CA GLU A 147 23.46 -10.89 1.96
C GLU A 147 22.87 -9.65 1.26
N LYS A 148 22.42 -9.79 0.02
CA LYS A 148 21.79 -8.69 -0.72
C LYS A 148 20.46 -8.25 -0.10
N VAL A 149 19.65 -9.22 0.32
CA VAL A 149 18.32 -8.96 0.88
C VAL A 149 18.43 -8.40 2.30
N THR A 150 19.28 -8.99 3.14
CA THR A 150 19.40 -8.62 4.55
C THR A 150 20.44 -7.56 4.86
N GLY A 151 21.41 -7.34 3.96
CA GLY A 151 22.61 -6.54 4.19
C GLY A 151 23.59 -7.18 5.15
N GLN A 152 23.33 -8.41 5.65
CA GLN A 152 24.17 -9.13 6.59
C GLN A 152 25.03 -10.14 5.87
N THR A 153 26.32 -10.24 6.20
CA THR A 153 27.15 -11.30 5.65
C THR A 153 26.73 -12.66 6.18
N VAL A 154 26.85 -13.70 5.39
CA VAL A 154 26.55 -15.08 5.82
C VAL A 154 27.37 -15.44 7.05
N ALA A 155 28.64 -15.08 7.07
CA ALA A 155 29.54 -15.35 8.20
C ALA A 155 29.06 -14.71 9.52
N ALA A 156 28.55 -13.49 9.47
CA ALA A 156 28.02 -12.79 10.65
C ALA A 156 26.65 -13.30 11.10
N SER A 157 25.94 -13.98 10.19
CA SER A 157 24.59 -14.49 10.43
C SER A 157 24.56 -15.90 11.01
N ARG A 158 25.62 -16.68 10.82
CA ARG A 158 25.70 -18.05 11.32
C ARG A 158 25.55 -18.12 12.85
N GLY A 159 24.73 -19.01 13.33
CA GLY A 159 24.41 -19.21 14.75
C GLY A 159 23.45 -18.18 15.35
N ARG A 160 23.11 -17.13 14.61
CA ARG A 160 22.12 -16.14 15.03
C ARG A 160 20.71 -16.58 14.61
N SER A 161 19.72 -16.17 15.36
CA SER A 161 18.33 -16.35 14.92
C SER A 161 18.05 -15.47 13.69
N GLY A 162 17.34 -16.02 12.72
CA GLY A 162 16.85 -15.23 11.58
C GLY A 162 15.99 -14.02 12.00
N PHE A 163 15.44 -14.06 13.21
CA PHE A 163 14.64 -12.97 13.78
C PHE A 163 15.46 -11.88 14.48
N ASP A 164 16.75 -12.10 14.73
CA ASP A 164 17.63 -11.08 15.34
C ASP A 164 17.85 -9.86 14.43
N PHE A 165 17.48 -9.96 13.18
CA PHE A 165 17.56 -8.89 12.18
C PHE A 165 16.27 -8.04 12.11
N ALA A 166 15.21 -8.48 12.78
CA ALA A 166 13.95 -7.75 12.87
C ALA A 166 13.98 -6.71 14.00
N PRO A 167 13.26 -5.58 13.89
CA PRO A 167 13.05 -4.68 15.00
C PRO A 167 12.44 -5.39 16.22
N ALA A 168 12.79 -4.96 17.42
CA ALA A 168 12.39 -5.61 18.69
C ALA A 168 10.87 -5.78 18.89
N GLU A 169 10.06 -4.95 18.22
CA GLU A 169 8.61 -5.01 18.24
C GLU A 169 8.03 -6.25 17.54
N GLN A 170 8.84 -6.94 16.72
CA GLN A 170 8.44 -8.13 15.97
C GLN A 170 8.69 -9.47 16.70
N ALA A 171 9.15 -9.45 17.93
CA ALA A 171 9.35 -10.65 18.75
C ALA A 171 8.08 -11.53 18.87
N ARG A 172 6.89 -10.92 18.80
CA ARG A 172 5.61 -11.65 18.78
C ARG A 172 5.38 -12.45 17.50
N ILE A 173 5.98 -12.03 16.38
CA ILE A 173 5.91 -12.74 15.10
C ILE A 173 6.74 -14.01 15.20
N GLN A 174 7.92 -13.93 15.81
CA GLN A 174 8.80 -15.05 16.07
C GLN A 174 8.10 -16.19 16.83
N GLN A 175 7.39 -15.85 17.90
CA GLN A 175 6.67 -16.84 18.68
C GLN A 175 5.55 -17.52 17.88
N ARG A 176 4.76 -16.78 17.11
CA ARG A 176 3.70 -17.34 16.26
C ARG A 176 4.24 -18.25 15.18
N VAL A 177 5.36 -17.91 14.55
CA VAL A 177 6.02 -18.76 13.54
C VAL A 177 6.47 -20.09 14.15
N HIS A 178 7.12 -20.05 15.30
CA HIS A 178 7.53 -21.25 16.02
C HIS A 178 6.34 -22.15 16.39
N GLU A 179 5.28 -21.55 16.91
CA GLU A 179 4.06 -22.28 17.27
C GLU A 179 3.36 -22.87 16.05
N GLU A 180 3.40 -22.20 14.91
CA GLU A 180 2.75 -22.65 13.68
C GLU A 180 3.56 -23.77 12.99
N LEU A 181 4.88 -23.60 12.92
CA LEU A 181 5.79 -24.65 12.44
C LEU A 181 5.76 -25.90 13.35
N ALA A 182 5.59 -25.72 14.66
CA ALA A 182 5.48 -26.84 15.61
C ALA A 182 4.15 -27.58 15.47
N ARG A 183 3.04 -26.88 15.19
CA ARG A 183 1.70 -27.49 15.01
C ARG A 183 1.53 -28.23 13.70
N SER A 184 2.13 -27.75 12.63
CA SER A 184 1.85 -28.21 11.27
C SER A 184 2.72 -29.39 10.78
N GLY A 185 3.62 -29.95 11.60
CA GLY A 185 4.44 -31.11 11.28
C GLY A 185 5.32 -31.02 10.00
N THR A 186 4.77 -30.53 8.89
CA THR A 186 5.42 -30.30 7.59
C THR A 186 4.98 -28.96 6.99
N GLY A 187 4.53 -28.00 7.79
CA GLY A 187 3.95 -26.76 7.33
C GLY A 187 4.96 -25.76 6.78
N THR A 188 4.46 -24.94 5.89
CA THR A 188 5.13 -23.74 5.39
C THR A 188 4.50 -22.53 6.05
N VAL A 189 5.31 -21.59 6.56
CA VAL A 189 4.86 -20.32 7.13
C VAL A 189 5.46 -19.18 6.34
N ARG A 190 4.63 -18.21 5.93
CA ARG A 190 5.08 -16.95 5.36
C ARG A 190 5.11 -15.88 6.43
N ILE A 191 6.23 -15.18 6.50
CA ILE A 191 6.48 -14.08 7.43
C ILE A 191 6.88 -12.88 6.60
N GLU A 192 6.26 -11.74 6.86
CA GLU A 192 6.64 -10.48 6.27
C GLU A 192 6.95 -9.50 7.39
N GLY A 193 8.06 -8.78 7.28
CA GLY A 193 8.48 -7.90 8.33
C GLY A 193 9.51 -6.88 7.92
N ARG A 194 9.62 -5.82 8.74
CA ARG A 194 10.65 -4.82 8.58
C ARG A 194 12.01 -5.40 8.95
N ILE A 195 13.02 -5.01 8.20
CA ILE A 195 14.42 -5.32 8.46
C ILE A 195 15.21 -4.02 8.56
N ARG A 196 16.17 -3.99 9.47
CA ARG A 196 17.16 -2.91 9.54
C ARG A 196 18.50 -3.46 9.08
N ARG A 197 19.01 -2.89 8.00
CA ARG A 197 20.31 -3.26 7.43
C ARG A 197 21.45 -2.61 8.22
N PRO A 198 22.68 -3.14 8.14
CA PRO A 198 23.84 -2.60 8.88
C PRO A 198 24.21 -1.17 8.50
N ASP A 199 23.89 -0.74 7.30
CA ASP A 199 24.06 0.63 6.79
C ASP A 199 23.01 1.61 7.35
N GLY A 200 22.07 1.12 8.17
CA GLY A 200 20.97 1.89 8.75
C GLY A 200 19.74 1.97 7.85
N ALA A 201 19.78 1.45 6.61
CA ALA A 201 18.63 1.43 5.74
C ALA A 201 17.55 0.47 6.28
N GLU A 202 16.30 0.92 6.26
CA GLU A 202 15.16 0.08 6.56
C GLU A 202 14.55 -0.49 5.27
N GLY A 203 13.97 -1.67 5.38
CA GLY A 203 13.30 -2.33 4.26
C GLY A 203 12.27 -3.32 4.75
N TRP A 204 11.62 -3.99 3.81
CA TRP A 204 10.67 -5.06 4.06
C TRP A 204 11.18 -6.34 3.42
N VAL A 205 11.14 -7.43 4.17
CA VAL A 205 11.52 -8.76 3.68
C VAL A 205 10.40 -9.74 3.96
N ALA A 206 10.03 -10.51 2.93
CA ALA A 206 9.10 -11.61 3.04
C ALA A 206 9.89 -12.92 3.07
N TRP A 207 9.71 -13.71 4.12
CA TRP A 207 10.30 -15.03 4.27
C TRP A 207 9.22 -16.10 4.18
N THR A 208 9.47 -17.13 3.37
CA THR A 208 8.71 -18.38 3.38
C THR A 208 9.59 -19.43 4.03
N VAL A 209 9.20 -19.90 5.21
CA VAL A 209 9.96 -20.87 6.01
C VAL A 209 9.26 -22.20 6.01
N THR A 210 9.97 -23.26 5.65
CA THR A 210 9.47 -24.64 5.59
C THR A 210 10.33 -25.54 6.45
N ARG A 211 9.69 -26.48 7.15
CA ARG A 211 10.39 -27.55 7.86
C ARG A 211 10.71 -28.70 6.90
N CYS A 212 11.97 -29.06 6.81
CA CYS A 212 12.47 -30.15 5.97
C CYS A 212 13.13 -31.22 6.83
N LEU A 213 12.93 -32.50 6.45
CA LEU A 213 13.66 -33.62 7.01
C LEU A 213 14.89 -33.95 6.15
N SER A 214 16.00 -34.33 6.78
CA SER A 214 17.14 -34.87 6.04
C SER A 214 16.75 -36.14 5.26
N ALA A 215 17.54 -36.48 4.25
CA ALA A 215 17.30 -37.69 3.45
C ALA A 215 17.33 -38.97 4.30
N SER A 216 18.03 -38.98 5.44
CA SER A 216 18.03 -40.10 6.42
C SER A 216 16.82 -40.04 7.35
N GLY A 217 16.05 -38.95 7.41
CA GLY A 217 14.95 -38.76 8.36
C GLY A 217 15.40 -38.46 9.80
N GLU A 218 16.71 -38.40 10.06
CA GLU A 218 17.25 -38.24 11.42
C GLU A 218 17.37 -36.76 11.87
N HIS A 219 17.46 -35.83 10.92
CA HIS A 219 17.65 -34.42 11.21
C HIS A 219 16.53 -33.59 10.59
N THR A 220 16.09 -32.57 11.32
CA THR A 220 15.12 -31.60 10.88
C THR A 220 15.83 -30.26 10.67
N TYR A 221 15.54 -29.59 9.56
CA TYR A 221 16.05 -28.28 9.21
C TYR A 221 14.89 -27.32 8.89
N LEU A 222 15.11 -26.04 9.08
CA LEU A 222 14.26 -25.00 8.55
C LEU A 222 14.90 -24.45 7.26
N LEU A 223 14.13 -24.42 6.19
CA LEU A 223 14.54 -23.83 4.93
C LEU A 223 13.74 -22.56 4.72
N GLY A 224 14.42 -21.43 4.66
CA GLY A 224 13.84 -20.10 4.45
C GLY A 224 14.16 -19.58 3.04
N PHE A 225 13.13 -19.07 2.36
CA PHE A 225 13.26 -18.30 1.11
C PHE A 225 12.87 -16.86 1.38
N GLY A 226 13.77 -15.90 1.09
CA GLY A 226 13.59 -14.49 1.39
C GLY A 226 13.55 -13.63 0.14
N GLU A 227 12.63 -12.70 0.10
CA GLU A 227 12.48 -11.69 -0.96
C GLU A 227 12.49 -10.28 -0.36
N ASP A 228 13.18 -9.36 -1.03
CA ASP A 228 13.06 -7.94 -0.70
C ASP A 228 11.76 -7.41 -1.30
N VAL A 229 10.81 -7.07 -0.44
CA VAL A 229 9.51 -6.52 -0.83
C VAL A 229 9.38 -5.04 -0.50
N THR A 230 10.52 -4.35 -0.28
CA THR A 230 10.56 -2.93 0.09
C THR A 230 9.91 -2.05 -0.97
N GLU A 231 10.24 -2.27 -2.23
CA GLU A 231 9.67 -1.49 -3.34
C GLU A 231 8.15 -1.68 -3.44
N TYR A 232 7.68 -2.90 -3.24
CA TYR A 232 6.24 -3.21 -3.23
C TYR A 232 5.51 -2.44 -2.11
N HIS A 233 6.07 -2.47 -0.87
CA HIS A 233 5.50 -1.72 0.26
C HIS A 233 5.51 -0.22 0.00
N ASN A 234 6.64 0.33 -0.42
CA ASN A 234 6.77 1.76 -0.70
C ASN A 234 5.79 2.21 -1.80
N THR A 235 5.64 1.39 -2.85
CA THR A 235 4.69 1.66 -3.93
C THR A 235 3.25 1.61 -3.42
N THR A 236 2.92 0.60 -2.63
CA THR A 236 1.58 0.44 -2.05
C THR A 236 1.24 1.59 -1.10
N GLU A 237 2.16 1.95 -0.20
CA GLU A 237 2.01 3.09 0.71
C GLU A 237 1.88 4.41 -0.08
N SER A 238 2.69 4.59 -1.12
CA SER A 238 2.60 5.77 -2.00
C SER A 238 1.26 5.85 -2.72
N LEU A 239 0.78 4.74 -3.27
CA LEU A 239 -0.54 4.68 -3.93
C LEU A 239 -1.69 4.93 -2.94
N GLN A 240 -1.62 4.37 -1.74
CA GLN A 240 -2.58 4.62 -0.68
C GLN A 240 -2.57 6.09 -0.26
N TRP A 241 -1.37 6.65 -0.12
CA TRP A 241 -1.23 8.08 0.21
C TRP A 241 -1.82 8.96 -0.89
N GLN A 242 -1.48 8.73 -2.17
CA GLN A 242 -2.03 9.45 -3.32
C GLN A 242 -3.55 9.29 -3.46
N ALA A 243 -4.08 8.11 -3.10
CA ALA A 243 -5.53 7.88 -3.12
C ALA A 243 -6.29 8.75 -2.11
N HIS A 244 -5.63 9.25 -1.06
CA HIS A 244 -6.23 10.01 0.04
C HIS A 244 -5.76 11.46 0.16
N HIS A 245 -4.67 11.84 -0.51
CA HIS A 245 -4.09 13.18 -0.40
C HIS A 245 -4.03 13.90 -1.75
N ASP A 246 -4.04 15.22 -1.69
CA ASP A 246 -3.81 16.10 -2.83
C ASP A 246 -2.30 16.19 -3.10
N PRO A 247 -1.83 15.93 -4.34
CA PRO A 247 -0.41 15.85 -4.63
C PRO A 247 0.33 17.19 -4.52
N LEU A 248 -0.38 18.34 -4.64
CA LEU A 248 0.22 19.65 -4.53
C LEU A 248 0.40 20.08 -3.08
N THR A 249 -0.67 19.99 -2.30
CA THR A 249 -0.73 20.56 -0.94
C THR A 249 -0.49 19.54 0.16
N SER A 250 -0.47 18.23 -0.16
CA SER A 250 -0.41 17.13 0.81
C SER A 250 -1.59 17.06 1.79
N LEU A 251 -2.60 17.89 1.62
CA LEU A 251 -3.85 17.81 2.39
C LEU A 251 -4.67 16.57 2.00
N ALA A 252 -5.67 16.24 2.79
CA ALA A 252 -6.68 15.29 2.36
C ALA A 252 -7.28 15.74 1.01
N ASN A 253 -7.48 14.79 0.09
CA ASN A 253 -8.18 15.07 -1.16
C ASN A 253 -9.69 14.94 -0.97
N ARG A 254 -10.45 15.29 -2.01
CA ARG A 254 -11.91 15.17 -2.04
C ARG A 254 -12.42 13.79 -1.64
N ARG A 255 -11.73 12.73 -2.08
CA ARG A 255 -12.13 11.35 -1.79
C ARG A 255 -12.00 11.03 -0.30
N HIS A 256 -10.90 11.42 0.30
CA HIS A 256 -10.66 11.24 1.74
C HIS A 256 -11.66 12.04 2.58
N LEU A 257 -11.93 13.29 2.21
CA LEU A 257 -12.95 14.11 2.88
C LEU A 257 -14.31 13.43 2.88
N ILE A 258 -14.78 12.95 1.71
CA ILE A 258 -16.07 12.27 1.59
C ILE A 258 -16.11 11.03 2.47
N ALA A 259 -15.07 10.20 2.44
CA ALA A 259 -14.98 9.00 3.26
C ALA A 259 -14.98 9.33 4.77
N ARG A 260 -14.29 10.40 5.18
CA ARG A 260 -14.25 10.84 6.58
C ARG A 260 -15.60 11.40 7.05
N CYS A 261 -16.27 12.19 6.19
CA CYS A 261 -17.64 12.65 6.46
C CYS A 261 -18.61 11.47 6.62
N GLN A 262 -18.53 10.47 5.73
CA GLN A 262 -19.40 9.30 5.80
C GLN A 262 -19.14 8.52 7.10
N ALA A 263 -17.89 8.23 7.42
CA ALA A 263 -17.54 7.53 8.66
C ALA A 263 -18.02 8.27 9.92
N LEU A 264 -17.97 9.61 9.90
CA LEU A 264 -18.47 10.43 10.98
C LEU A 264 -19.99 10.33 11.09
N ILE A 265 -20.74 10.38 10.01
CA ILE A 265 -22.19 10.24 9.98
C ILE A 265 -22.62 8.85 10.46
N ASP A 266 -21.94 7.80 10.00
CA ASP A 266 -22.25 6.41 10.33
C ASP A 266 -22.00 6.09 11.83
N ALA A 267 -21.06 6.80 12.47
CA ALA A 267 -20.70 6.63 13.87
C ALA A 267 -21.40 7.63 14.81
N ALA A 268 -22.17 8.58 14.28
CA ALA A 268 -22.69 9.69 15.07
C ALA A 268 -23.84 9.28 16.01
N ASP A 269 -23.77 9.71 17.25
CA ASP A 269 -24.87 9.66 18.18
C ASP A 269 -25.90 10.78 17.90
N PRO A 270 -27.19 10.57 18.29
CA PRO A 270 -28.20 11.62 18.21
C PRO A 270 -27.76 12.86 19.02
N GLY A 271 -27.44 13.94 18.34
CA GLY A 271 -26.98 15.18 18.97
C GLY A 271 -25.53 15.52 18.74
N ASP A 272 -24.76 14.63 18.14
CA ASP A 272 -23.37 14.94 17.70
C ASP A 272 -23.40 16.02 16.63
N ILE A 273 -22.80 17.15 16.93
CA ILE A 273 -22.70 18.31 16.04
C ILE A 273 -21.34 18.32 15.37
N ALA A 274 -21.34 18.55 14.06
CA ALA A 274 -20.14 18.87 13.30
C ALA A 274 -20.36 20.14 12.48
N ALA A 275 -19.25 20.73 12.01
CA ALA A 275 -19.30 21.82 11.07
C ALA A 275 -18.50 21.49 9.81
N VAL A 276 -19.02 21.91 8.66
CA VAL A 276 -18.34 21.88 7.37
C VAL A 276 -18.07 23.32 6.94
N CYS A 277 -16.79 23.67 6.75
CA CYS A 277 -16.35 24.97 6.30
C CYS A 277 -15.85 24.84 4.86
N ALA A 278 -16.62 25.33 3.88
CA ALA A 278 -16.21 25.45 2.49
C ALA A 278 -15.48 26.79 2.29
N MET A 279 -14.32 26.76 1.69
CA MET A 279 -13.42 27.91 1.53
C MET A 279 -12.93 28.02 0.10
N ASP A 280 -12.77 29.26 -0.40
CA ASP A 280 -12.30 29.51 -1.75
C ASP A 280 -11.37 30.72 -1.73
N VAL A 281 -10.25 30.62 -2.43
CA VAL A 281 -9.25 31.70 -2.49
C VAL A 281 -9.75 32.79 -3.42
N ASP A 282 -9.98 33.99 -2.87
CA ASP A 282 -10.53 35.08 -3.62
C ASP A 282 -9.57 35.51 -4.75
N ASP A 283 -10.12 35.67 -5.95
CA ASP A 283 -9.42 36.17 -7.13
C ASP A 283 -8.19 35.32 -7.57
N PHE A 284 -8.14 34.05 -7.18
CA PHE A 284 -7.01 33.14 -7.49
C PHE A 284 -6.69 33.07 -8.99
N LYS A 285 -7.72 33.11 -9.85
CA LYS A 285 -7.51 33.16 -11.30
C LYS A 285 -6.70 34.39 -11.70
N THR A 286 -6.97 35.55 -11.13
CA THR A 286 -6.23 36.80 -11.42
C THR A 286 -4.76 36.65 -11.00
N ILE A 287 -4.50 36.00 -9.89
CA ILE A 287 -3.13 35.69 -9.43
C ILE A 287 -2.41 34.83 -10.45
N ASN A 288 -3.05 33.73 -10.91
CA ASN A 288 -2.50 32.86 -11.94
C ASN A 288 -2.23 33.59 -13.27
N ASP A 289 -3.19 34.43 -13.70
CA ASP A 289 -3.08 35.17 -14.95
C ASP A 289 -1.97 36.24 -14.89
N THR A 290 -1.68 36.76 -13.67
CA THR A 290 -0.68 37.81 -13.47
C THR A 290 0.73 37.27 -13.21
N HIS A 291 0.83 36.20 -12.39
CA HIS A 291 2.11 35.69 -11.86
C HIS A 291 2.47 34.31 -12.40
N GLY A 292 1.56 33.66 -13.15
CA GLY A 292 1.73 32.32 -13.69
C GLY A 292 1.36 31.22 -12.69
N HIS A 293 1.02 30.05 -13.23
CA HIS A 293 0.54 28.91 -12.44
C HIS A 293 1.54 28.41 -11.39
N ALA A 294 2.85 28.52 -11.64
CA ALA A 294 3.87 28.09 -10.68
C ALA A 294 3.85 28.94 -9.38
N ILE A 295 3.52 30.21 -9.47
CA ILE A 295 3.31 31.09 -8.30
C ILE A 295 1.99 30.74 -7.62
N GLY A 296 0.93 30.54 -8.39
CA GLY A 296 -0.35 30.07 -7.85
C GLY A 296 -0.25 28.77 -7.08
N ASP A 297 0.48 27.80 -7.61
CA ASP A 297 0.72 26.52 -6.92
C ASP A 297 1.46 26.72 -5.59
N ARG A 298 2.51 27.54 -5.57
CA ARG A 298 3.23 27.87 -4.32
C ARG A 298 2.34 28.59 -3.31
N LEU A 299 1.48 29.49 -3.79
CA LEU A 299 0.50 30.16 -2.93
C LEU A 299 -0.48 29.16 -2.31
N LEU A 300 -1.01 28.22 -3.09
CA LEU A 300 -1.90 27.17 -2.56
C LEU A 300 -1.22 26.30 -1.50
N VAL A 301 0.06 25.97 -1.69
CA VAL A 301 0.86 25.24 -0.68
C VAL A 301 1.01 26.06 0.60
N ALA A 302 1.33 27.34 0.47
CA ALA A 302 1.48 28.25 1.60
C ALA A 302 0.16 28.48 2.36
N ILE A 303 -0.97 28.63 1.63
CA ILE A 303 -2.32 28.68 2.21
C ILE A 303 -2.62 27.40 2.97
N ALA A 304 -2.42 26.24 2.35
CA ALA A 304 -2.66 24.95 2.96
C ALA A 304 -1.91 24.79 4.29
N ALA A 305 -0.62 25.10 4.30
CA ALA A 305 0.21 25.03 5.49
C ALA A 305 -0.31 25.98 6.59
N ARG A 306 -0.70 27.20 6.23
CA ARG A 306 -1.23 28.20 7.18
C ARG A 306 -2.57 27.77 7.76
N LEU A 307 -3.50 27.30 6.93
CA LEU A 307 -4.81 26.83 7.38
C LEU A 307 -4.70 25.60 8.30
N CYS A 308 -3.75 24.70 8.05
CA CYS A 308 -3.47 23.57 8.94
C CYS A 308 -3.16 24.00 10.37
N THR A 309 -2.47 25.13 10.57
CA THR A 309 -2.13 25.61 11.93
C THR A 309 -3.34 26.11 12.72
N CYS A 310 -4.47 26.34 12.05
CA CYS A 310 -5.70 26.83 12.67
C CYS A 310 -6.64 25.72 13.16
N LEU A 311 -6.33 24.47 12.86
CA LEU A 311 -7.18 23.30 13.10
C LEU A 311 -6.50 22.33 14.07
N ASP A 312 -7.30 21.54 14.79
CA ASP A 312 -6.79 20.47 15.63
C ASP A 312 -6.57 19.20 14.81
N PRO A 313 -5.32 18.78 14.56
CA PRO A 313 -5.02 17.62 13.72
C PRO A 313 -5.54 16.30 14.32
N GLY A 314 -5.89 16.27 15.62
CA GLY A 314 -6.45 15.08 16.28
C GLY A 314 -7.94 14.86 15.99
N THR A 315 -8.68 15.92 15.70
CA THR A 315 -10.14 15.88 15.54
C THR A 315 -10.62 16.41 14.19
N ASP A 316 -9.99 17.47 13.68
CA ASP A 316 -10.43 18.17 12.48
C ASP A 316 -9.72 17.66 11.23
N LEU A 317 -10.34 17.84 10.08
CA LEU A 317 -9.74 17.49 8.80
C LEU A 317 -9.76 18.71 7.87
N LEU A 318 -8.60 19.05 7.30
CA LEU A 318 -8.51 20.00 6.18
C LEU A 318 -8.28 19.22 4.89
N ALA A 319 -9.06 19.53 3.87
CA ALA A 319 -8.96 18.93 2.55
C ALA A 319 -8.86 20.00 1.46
N ARG A 320 -8.12 19.72 0.40
CA ARG A 320 -8.24 20.45 -0.86
C ARG A 320 -9.27 19.75 -1.73
N TYR A 321 -10.38 20.44 -1.99
CA TYR A 321 -11.52 19.84 -2.70
C TYR A 321 -11.32 19.86 -4.21
N GLY A 322 -10.62 20.89 -4.74
CA GLY A 322 -10.22 21.02 -6.13
C GLY A 322 -9.81 22.47 -6.45
N GLY A 323 -8.91 22.68 -7.37
CA GLY A 323 -8.48 24.02 -7.77
C GLY A 323 -8.01 24.87 -6.58
N ASP A 324 -8.73 25.94 -6.30
CA ASP A 324 -8.54 26.91 -5.20
C ASP A 324 -9.51 26.70 -4.03
N GLU A 325 -10.26 25.57 -4.04
CA GLU A 325 -11.24 25.26 -3.02
C GLU A 325 -10.68 24.34 -1.92
N PHE A 326 -10.89 24.75 -0.67
CA PHE A 326 -10.55 23.98 0.53
C PHE A 326 -11.81 23.70 1.35
N ILE A 327 -11.84 22.57 2.05
CA ILE A 327 -12.93 22.24 2.98
C ILE A 327 -12.32 21.79 4.30
N ALA A 328 -12.77 22.41 5.40
CA ALA A 328 -12.48 21.90 6.73
C ALA A 328 -13.72 21.19 7.30
N LEU A 329 -13.52 20.01 7.86
CA LEU A 329 -14.50 19.26 8.64
C LEU A 329 -14.11 19.36 10.10
N LEU A 330 -14.94 20.02 10.89
CA LEU A 330 -14.80 20.11 12.35
C LEU A 330 -15.64 19.00 12.98
N ALA A 331 -14.97 17.98 13.48
CA ALA A 331 -15.65 16.81 14.06
C ALA A 331 -16.15 17.08 15.50
N PRO A 332 -17.09 16.27 16.01
CA PRO A 332 -17.48 16.33 17.42
C PRO A 332 -16.30 16.10 18.39
N PRO A 333 -16.30 16.75 19.56
CA PRO A 333 -17.30 17.71 20.02
C PRO A 333 -17.14 19.07 19.37
N THR A 334 -18.17 19.50 18.65
CA THR A 334 -18.24 20.83 18.00
C THR A 334 -19.56 21.49 18.37
N ASP A 335 -19.50 22.80 18.55
CA ASP A 335 -20.66 23.67 18.72
C ASP A 335 -20.49 24.95 17.88
N GLU A 336 -21.48 25.83 17.92
CA GLU A 336 -21.44 27.08 17.17
C GLU A 336 -20.31 27.98 17.65
N GLN A 337 -20.01 28.00 18.96
CA GLN A 337 -18.94 28.83 19.52
C GLN A 337 -17.56 28.38 19.04
N ARG A 338 -17.29 27.07 19.07
CA ARG A 338 -16.04 26.51 18.54
C ARG A 338 -15.88 26.77 17.05
N ALA A 339 -16.95 26.51 16.29
CA ALA A 339 -16.92 26.74 14.83
C ALA A 339 -16.69 28.21 14.47
N ARG A 340 -17.32 29.17 15.21
CA ARG A 340 -17.05 30.60 15.04
C ARG A 340 -15.60 30.94 15.34
N ALA A 341 -15.05 30.50 16.45
CA ALA A 341 -13.68 30.77 16.84
C ALA A 341 -12.68 30.24 15.79
N ILE A 342 -12.92 29.05 15.27
CA ILE A 342 -12.05 28.45 14.23
C ILE A 342 -12.15 29.24 12.93
N VAL A 343 -13.35 29.59 12.48
CA VAL A 343 -13.48 30.32 11.21
C VAL A 343 -12.92 31.74 11.29
N GLU A 344 -13.05 32.41 12.43
CA GLU A 344 -12.40 33.69 12.69
C GLU A 344 -10.87 33.56 12.64
N THR A 345 -10.33 32.48 13.19
CA THR A 345 -8.89 32.17 13.13
C THR A 345 -8.46 31.90 11.69
N LEU A 346 -9.20 31.05 10.94
CA LEU A 346 -8.94 30.77 9.52
C LEU A 346 -8.96 32.06 8.68
N HIS A 347 -9.98 32.89 8.86
CA HIS A 347 -10.11 34.14 8.14
C HIS A 347 -8.99 35.15 8.50
N SER A 348 -8.68 35.27 9.78
CA SER A 348 -7.62 36.19 10.26
C SER A 348 -6.23 35.72 9.83
N ALA A 349 -5.99 34.42 9.70
CA ALA A 349 -4.74 33.88 9.23
C ALA A 349 -4.41 34.36 7.79
N MET A 350 -5.43 34.65 6.99
CA MET A 350 -5.24 35.12 5.61
C MET A 350 -4.86 36.63 5.50
N ALA A 351 -5.00 37.38 6.57
CA ALA A 351 -4.63 38.80 6.58
C ALA A 351 -3.11 39.04 6.49
N GLN A 352 -2.32 38.01 6.69
CA GLN A 352 -0.85 38.11 6.58
C GLN A 352 -0.41 37.83 5.16
N THR A 353 0.54 38.61 4.68
CA THR A 353 1.20 38.40 3.37
C THR A 353 1.80 37.01 3.26
N PHE A 354 1.80 36.46 2.07
CA PHE A 354 2.43 35.20 1.72
C PHE A 354 3.77 35.47 1.03
N ASP A 355 4.86 35.24 1.73
CA ASP A 355 6.20 35.33 1.16
C ASP A 355 6.52 33.97 0.48
N LEU A 356 6.46 33.93 -0.84
CA LEU A 356 6.59 32.73 -1.63
C LEU A 356 8.03 32.45 -2.06
N ASP A 357 8.81 33.53 -2.23
CA ASP A 357 10.27 33.50 -2.47
C ASP A 357 10.88 34.86 -2.15
N ASP A 358 12.19 35.05 -2.38
CA ASP A 358 12.94 36.30 -2.08
C ASP A 358 12.43 37.52 -2.82
N HIS A 359 11.57 37.36 -3.82
CA HIS A 359 11.11 38.44 -4.70
C HIS A 359 9.58 38.52 -4.84
N THR A 360 8.85 37.54 -4.29
CA THR A 360 7.40 37.43 -4.50
C THR A 360 6.67 37.32 -3.18
N SER A 361 6.01 38.42 -2.82
CA SER A 361 5.07 38.47 -1.69
C SER A 361 3.69 38.79 -2.21
N LEU A 362 2.68 38.01 -1.79
CA LEU A 362 1.30 38.18 -2.25
C LEU A 362 0.33 38.33 -1.07
N GLU A 363 -0.67 39.15 -1.28
CA GLU A 363 -1.84 39.26 -0.40
C GLU A 363 -3.03 38.62 -1.10
N THR A 364 -3.77 37.81 -0.37
CA THR A 364 -5.03 37.23 -0.83
C THR A 364 -5.95 36.98 0.36
N SER A 365 -7.22 36.77 0.08
CA SER A 365 -8.23 36.50 1.09
C SER A 365 -8.96 35.19 0.81
N LEU A 366 -9.76 34.76 1.77
CA LEU A 366 -10.68 33.65 1.63
C LEU A 366 -12.12 34.12 1.82
N SER A 367 -13.00 33.60 0.97
CA SER A 367 -14.41 33.54 1.25
C SER A 367 -14.72 32.20 1.91
N ILE A 368 -15.48 32.19 3.03
CA ILE A 368 -15.72 30.99 3.82
C ILE A 368 -17.24 30.82 4.04
N GLY A 369 -17.75 29.63 3.74
CA GLY A 369 -19.12 29.23 4.06
C GLY A 369 -19.12 28.12 5.09
N ILE A 370 -19.86 28.30 6.20
CA ILE A 370 -19.90 27.35 7.29
C ILE A 370 -21.33 26.84 7.48
N PHE A 371 -21.46 25.51 7.51
CA PHE A 371 -22.70 24.85 7.90
C PHE A 371 -22.47 23.99 9.13
N ILE A 372 -23.24 24.25 10.19
CA ILE A 372 -23.18 23.51 11.46
C ILE A 372 -24.49 22.77 11.64
N ALA A 373 -24.44 21.46 11.88
CA ALA A 373 -25.62 20.65 12.08
C ALA A 373 -25.34 19.43 12.97
N PRO A 374 -26.39 18.89 13.63
CA PRO A 374 -26.33 17.50 14.09
C PRO A 374 -26.12 16.60 12.89
N VAL A 375 -25.07 15.75 12.90
CA VAL A 375 -24.70 14.98 11.70
C VAL A 375 -25.52 13.71 11.51
N ALA A 376 -26.11 13.18 12.57
CA ALA A 376 -26.97 12.00 12.50
C ALA A 376 -28.15 12.21 11.54
N GLY A 377 -28.26 11.33 10.54
CA GLY A 377 -29.34 11.38 9.54
C GLY A 377 -29.09 12.25 8.31
N TYR A 378 -27.98 13.00 8.26
CA TYR A 378 -27.57 13.70 7.05
C TYR A 378 -26.84 12.78 6.08
N ARG A 379 -26.86 13.16 4.80
CA ARG A 379 -25.97 12.60 3.78
C ARG A 379 -24.80 13.56 3.55
N VAL A 380 -23.65 13.02 3.21
CA VAL A 380 -22.44 13.82 2.93
C VAL A 380 -22.72 14.94 1.92
N THR A 381 -23.47 14.63 0.86
CA THR A 381 -23.83 15.60 -0.18
C THR A 381 -24.68 16.75 0.36
N GLU A 382 -25.51 16.52 1.36
CA GLU A 382 -26.35 17.56 1.97
C GLU A 382 -25.51 18.53 2.78
N LEU A 383 -24.58 18.00 3.59
CA LEU A 383 -23.64 18.81 4.38
C LEU A 383 -22.75 19.69 3.47
N LEU A 384 -22.16 19.09 2.44
CA LEU A 384 -21.31 19.83 1.51
C LEU A 384 -22.09 20.89 0.72
N THR A 385 -23.29 20.56 0.23
CA THR A 385 -24.14 21.51 -0.49
C THR A 385 -24.57 22.68 0.40
N ALA A 386 -24.85 22.43 1.67
CA ALA A 386 -25.21 23.47 2.60
C ALA A 386 -24.03 24.44 2.87
N ALA A 387 -22.81 23.90 3.06
CA ALA A 387 -21.62 24.71 3.22
C ALA A 387 -21.30 25.53 1.96
N ASP A 388 -21.48 24.94 0.76
CA ASP A 388 -21.28 25.63 -0.53
C ASP A 388 -22.26 26.80 -0.72
N ARG A 389 -23.53 26.64 -0.31
CA ARG A 389 -24.49 27.76 -0.31
C ARG A 389 -24.04 28.91 0.59
N CYS A 390 -23.48 28.62 1.76
CA CYS A 390 -22.94 29.64 2.65
C CYS A 390 -21.72 30.33 1.99
N LEU A 391 -20.85 29.57 1.33
CA LEU A 391 -19.71 30.12 0.59
C LEU A 391 -20.17 31.04 -0.55
N TYR A 392 -21.17 30.61 -1.31
CA TYR A 392 -21.76 31.45 -2.35
C TYR A 392 -22.30 32.77 -1.78
N ALA A 393 -22.97 32.72 -0.61
CA ALA A 393 -23.45 33.91 0.06
C ALA A 393 -22.30 34.83 0.51
N ALA A 394 -21.18 34.28 1.02
CA ALA A 394 -19.99 35.04 1.38
C ALA A 394 -19.40 35.78 0.16
N LYS A 395 -19.28 35.09 -0.97
CA LYS A 395 -18.82 35.67 -2.25
C LYS A 395 -19.76 36.75 -2.76
N ALA A 396 -21.08 36.55 -2.72
CA ALA A 396 -22.08 37.49 -3.16
C ALA A 396 -22.14 38.78 -2.30
N LEU A 397 -21.78 38.68 -1.02
CA LEU A 397 -21.69 39.80 -0.09
C LEU A 397 -20.41 40.62 -0.25
N GLY A 398 -19.49 40.25 -1.16
CA GLY A 398 -18.31 41.01 -1.50
C GLY A 398 -16.98 40.40 -1.12
N LYS A 399 -16.94 39.05 -1.00
CA LYS A 399 -15.72 38.26 -0.71
C LYS A 399 -15.05 38.65 0.63
N ASN A 400 -13.89 38.04 0.93
CA ASN A 400 -13.09 38.30 2.13
C ASN A 400 -13.93 38.30 3.41
N ARG A 401 -14.76 37.27 3.60
CA ARG A 401 -15.66 37.11 4.74
C ARG A 401 -16.11 35.67 4.92
N TRP A 402 -16.78 35.48 6.04
CA TRP A 402 -17.44 34.21 6.28
C TRP A 402 -18.95 34.36 6.50
N VAL A 403 -19.69 33.30 6.20
CA VAL A 403 -21.14 33.19 6.44
C VAL A 403 -21.39 31.86 7.09
N LEU A 404 -22.14 31.88 8.20
CA LEU A 404 -22.47 30.70 8.99
C LEU A 404 -23.99 30.48 8.99
N HIS A 405 -24.39 29.23 8.74
CA HIS A 405 -25.77 28.78 8.86
C HIS A 405 -25.90 27.53 9.75
N THR A 406 -27.06 27.45 10.42
CA THR A 406 -27.52 26.27 11.14
C THR A 406 -28.83 25.78 10.55
N PRO A 407 -29.30 24.52 10.78
CA PRO A 407 -30.60 24.05 10.30
C PRO A 407 -31.77 24.92 10.76
N ALA A 408 -31.69 25.53 11.93
CA ALA A 408 -32.71 26.45 12.47
C ALA A 408 -32.79 27.76 11.71
N SER A 409 -31.69 28.20 11.07
CA SER A 409 -31.61 29.43 10.26
C SER A 409 -32.01 29.20 8.80
N MET A 410 -32.04 27.94 8.34
CA MET A 410 -32.54 27.53 7.02
C MET A 410 -34.04 27.28 7.04
N GLY A 411 -34.87 28.28 7.28
CA GLY A 411 -36.30 28.20 6.96
C GLY A 411 -36.51 27.97 5.45
N PRO A 412 -37.60 27.34 5.01
CA PRO A 412 -37.79 26.94 3.61
C PRO A 412 -37.73 28.09 2.59
N ASN A 413 -37.59 29.36 3.06
CA ASN A 413 -37.53 30.54 2.16
C ASN A 413 -36.87 31.78 2.78
N ASP A 414 -36.08 31.71 3.84
CA ASP A 414 -35.62 32.93 4.50
C ASP A 414 -34.10 33.16 4.37
N GLY A 415 -33.76 34.28 3.73
CA GLY A 415 -32.42 34.79 3.53
C GLY A 415 -31.81 35.51 4.74
N SER A 416 -32.10 35.08 5.98
CA SER A 416 -31.47 35.67 7.15
C SER A 416 -30.05 35.15 7.31
N ILE A 417 -29.11 35.95 6.82
CA ILE A 417 -27.68 35.70 6.83
C ILE A 417 -27.09 36.39 8.05
N ASP A 418 -26.50 35.63 8.97
CA ASP A 418 -25.71 36.20 10.04
C ASP A 418 -24.41 36.76 9.46
N ARG A 419 -24.16 38.04 9.63
CA ARG A 419 -23.12 38.79 8.92
C ARG A 419 -21.93 39.05 9.83
N THR A 420 -20.71 38.88 9.29
CA THR A 420 -19.48 39.36 9.94
C THR A 420 -19.63 40.84 10.33
N PRO A 421 -19.24 41.28 11.52
CA PRO A 421 -19.04 42.69 11.81
C PRO A 421 -17.93 43.24 10.89
N ARG A 422 -18.10 44.42 10.36
CA ARG A 422 -17.10 45.14 9.55
C ARG A 422 -15.85 45.47 10.34
#